data_683d94b595fedf12e6b40e7da711bff0
#
_entry.id   683d94b595fedf12e6b40e7da711bff0
#
_cell.length_a   1.000
_cell.length_b   1.000
_cell.length_c   1.000
_cell.angle_alpha   90.00
_cell.angle_beta   90.00
_cell.angle_gamma   90.00
#
_symmetry.space_group_name_H-M   'P 1'
#
loop_
_entity.id
_entity.type
_entity.pdbx_description
1 polymer ?
#
loop_
_entity_poly.entity_id
_entity_poly.type
_entity_poly.pdbx_seq_one_letter_code
_entity_poly.pdbx_strand_id
1 'polypeptide(L)'
;MHTYYHSAERKGYSGTGLYCKSKPDKVSYSPWEDMNSEGRIIQADFGDLSVLSIYLPSGSSKEERQAFKMEFITKRFLPHLKKLQKDGRKYIICGDWNIAHKKIDLKNWRPNQKNSGFLPEE
;
A
#
# COMPACT_ATOMS: atom_id res chain seq x y z
N MET A 1 -17.98 1.53 16.58
CA MET A 1 -16.90 1.22 15.61
C MET A 1 -17.31 1.68 14.22
N HIS A 2 -16.47 2.48 13.57
CA HIS A 2 -16.68 2.93 12.20
C HIS A 2 -15.81 2.10 11.26
N THR A 3 -16.40 1.53 10.22
CA THR A 3 -15.68 0.62 9.32
C THR A 3 -15.77 1.11 7.88
N TYR A 4 -14.65 1.08 7.18
CA TYR A 4 -14.52 1.54 5.81
C TYR A 4 -13.73 0.51 5.01
N TYR A 5 -14.16 0.25 3.79
CA TYR A 5 -13.54 -0.73 2.91
C TYR A 5 -13.35 -0.15 1.52
N HIS A 6 -12.21 -0.44 0.93
CA HIS A 6 -11.93 -0.21 -0.48
C HIS A 6 -11.67 -1.57 -1.14
N SER A 7 -12.71 -2.14 -1.69
CA SER A 7 -12.64 -3.44 -2.37
C SER A 7 -12.16 -3.27 -3.80
N ALA A 8 -11.42 -4.27 -4.31
CA ALA A 8 -11.17 -4.35 -5.75
C ALA A 8 -12.46 -4.77 -6.48
N GLU A 9 -12.59 -4.37 -7.74
CA GLU A 9 -13.70 -4.83 -8.60
C GLU A 9 -13.64 -6.34 -8.85
N ARG A 10 -12.43 -6.88 -8.98
CA ARG A 10 -12.20 -8.31 -9.14
C ARG A 10 -12.41 -9.02 -7.80
N LYS A 11 -13.33 -9.99 -7.74
CA LYS A 11 -13.60 -10.80 -6.56
C LYS A 11 -12.37 -11.60 -6.11
N GLY A 12 -12.14 -11.65 -4.80
CA GLY A 12 -11.02 -12.39 -4.21
C GLY A 12 -9.63 -11.84 -4.55
N TYR A 13 -9.56 -10.55 -4.82
CA TYR A 13 -8.34 -9.87 -5.23
C TYR A 13 -8.16 -8.56 -4.46
N SER A 14 -6.95 -8.31 -3.95
CA SER A 14 -6.61 -7.07 -3.26
C SER A 14 -7.64 -6.66 -2.18
N GLY A 15 -7.82 -5.36 -1.96
CA GLY A 15 -8.75 -4.82 -0.99
C GLY A 15 -8.06 -4.36 0.29
N THR A 16 -8.53 -3.23 0.83
CA THR A 16 -8.04 -2.63 2.07
C THR A 16 -9.21 -2.21 2.95
N GLY A 17 -8.96 -2.08 4.25
CA GLY A 17 -9.99 -1.65 5.18
C GLY A 17 -9.43 -0.91 6.38
N LEU A 18 -10.29 -0.12 7.01
CA LEU A 18 -10.00 0.59 8.26
C LEU A 18 -11.13 0.38 9.26
N TYR A 19 -10.77 0.09 10.49
CA TYR A 19 -11.66 0.03 11.65
C TYR A 19 -11.28 1.19 12.58
N CYS A 20 -12.18 2.13 12.77
CA CYS A 20 -11.93 3.35 13.52
C CYS A 20 -12.82 3.40 14.77
N LYS A 21 -12.24 3.62 15.94
CA LYS A 21 -13.00 3.86 17.18
C LYS A 21 -13.77 5.18 17.10
N SER A 22 -13.12 6.21 16.59
CA SER A 22 -13.72 7.53 16.36
C SER A 22 -14.04 7.71 14.89
N LYS A 23 -15.10 8.48 14.60
CA LYS A 23 -15.48 8.81 13.22
C LYS A 23 -14.43 9.73 12.59
N PRO A 24 -13.84 9.39 11.44
CA PRO A 24 -12.94 10.29 10.74
C PRO A 24 -13.68 11.50 10.17
N ASP A 25 -12.97 12.61 10.01
CA ASP A 25 -13.48 13.83 9.36
C ASP A 25 -13.72 13.60 7.87
N LYS A 26 -12.85 12.81 7.25
CA LYS A 26 -12.91 12.46 5.83
C LYS A 26 -12.33 11.06 5.60
N VAL A 27 -12.89 10.34 4.65
CA VAL A 27 -12.34 9.10 4.10
C VAL A 27 -12.10 9.27 2.61
N SER A 28 -10.90 8.94 2.17
CA SER A 28 -10.49 8.99 0.78
C SER A 28 -9.99 7.62 0.34
N TYR A 29 -10.15 7.32 -0.92
CA TYR A 29 -9.70 6.06 -1.52
C TYR A 29 -8.44 6.31 -2.34
N SER A 30 -8.22 5.56 -3.42
CA SER A 30 -7.00 5.71 -4.21
C SER A 30 -6.73 7.17 -4.65
N PRO A 31 -5.50 7.68 -4.51
CA PRO A 31 -5.13 9.00 -5.04
C PRO A 31 -5.02 9.00 -6.57
N TRP A 32 -5.11 7.83 -7.21
CA TRP A 32 -5.06 7.65 -8.66
C TRP A 32 -6.37 7.07 -9.16
N GLU A 33 -7.04 7.79 -10.05
CA GLU A 33 -8.36 7.41 -10.56
C GLU A 33 -8.33 6.07 -11.32
N ASP A 34 -7.31 5.87 -12.16
CA ASP A 34 -7.10 4.63 -12.92
C ASP A 34 -6.78 3.40 -12.05
N MET A 35 -6.39 3.60 -10.80
CA MET A 35 -6.10 2.53 -9.82
C MET A 35 -7.24 2.30 -8.82
N ASN A 36 -8.34 3.02 -8.96
CA ASN A 36 -9.45 2.93 -8.01
C ASN A 36 -10.11 1.55 -7.98
N SER A 37 -10.12 0.84 -9.11
CA SER A 37 -10.61 -0.54 -9.22
C SER A 37 -9.76 -1.59 -8.49
N GLU A 38 -8.54 -1.24 -8.09
CA GLU A 38 -7.59 -2.15 -7.44
C GLU A 38 -7.81 -2.31 -5.92
N GLY A 39 -8.48 -1.37 -5.25
CA GLY A 39 -8.74 -1.42 -3.82
C GLY A 39 -7.47 -1.43 -2.95
N ARG A 40 -6.44 -0.68 -3.31
CA ARG A 40 -5.10 -0.78 -2.68
C ARG A 40 -4.82 0.23 -1.60
N ILE A 41 -5.55 1.34 -1.54
CA ILE A 41 -5.32 2.41 -0.58
C ILE A 41 -6.66 2.93 -0.07
N ILE A 42 -6.75 3.09 1.26
CA ILE A 42 -7.81 3.82 1.92
C ILE A 42 -7.18 4.72 2.98
N GLN A 43 -7.62 5.96 3.05
CA GLN A 43 -7.14 6.97 3.98
C GLN A 43 -8.28 7.54 4.80
N ALA A 44 -8.07 7.64 6.10
CA ALA A 44 -8.96 8.32 7.04
C ALA A 44 -8.24 9.50 7.67
N ASP A 45 -8.88 10.66 7.67
CA ASP A 45 -8.35 11.90 8.23
C ASP A 45 -9.00 12.22 9.57
N PHE A 46 -8.18 12.56 10.56
CA PHE A 46 -8.58 12.97 11.90
C PHE A 46 -7.82 14.24 12.28
N GLY A 47 -8.43 15.42 12.13
CA GLY A 47 -7.72 16.68 12.33
C GLY A 47 -6.47 16.78 11.45
N ASP A 48 -5.28 16.91 12.07
CA ASP A 48 -3.99 16.99 11.38
C ASP A 48 -3.32 15.62 11.13
N LEU A 49 -3.96 14.53 11.57
CA LEU A 49 -3.49 13.15 11.40
C LEU A 49 -4.24 12.45 10.27
N SER A 50 -3.50 11.79 9.41
CA SER A 50 -4.06 10.86 8.40
C SER A 50 -3.53 9.45 8.62
N VAL A 51 -4.42 8.48 8.57
CA VAL A 51 -4.10 7.04 8.70
C VAL A 51 -4.43 6.35 7.38
N LEU A 52 -3.46 5.67 6.81
CA LEU A 52 -3.62 4.93 5.56
C LEU A 52 -3.49 3.43 5.81
N SER A 53 -4.38 2.66 5.20
CA SER A 53 -4.21 1.23 5.00
C SER A 53 -3.88 0.98 3.54
N ILE A 54 -2.76 0.30 3.30
CA ILE A 54 -2.25 0.05 1.96
C ILE A 54 -2.04 -1.44 1.69
N TYR A 55 -2.12 -1.80 0.43
CA TYR A 55 -1.78 -3.12 -0.07
C TYR A 55 -0.95 -2.99 -1.35
N LEU A 56 0.37 -3.02 -1.23
CA LEU A 56 1.25 -2.93 -2.39
C LEU A 56 1.13 -4.17 -3.27
N PRO A 57 1.28 -4.01 -4.60
CA PRO A 57 1.23 -5.14 -5.51
C PRO A 57 2.28 -6.21 -5.17
N SER A 58 1.90 -7.48 -5.25
CA SER A 58 2.84 -8.61 -5.22
C SER A 58 3.34 -8.90 -6.64
N GLY A 59 4.62 -9.20 -6.77
CA GLY A 59 5.25 -9.60 -8.03
C GLY A 59 5.47 -11.10 -8.18
N SER A 60 4.96 -11.92 -7.24
CA SER A 60 5.35 -13.32 -7.08
C SER A 60 4.86 -14.28 -8.16
N SER A 61 3.90 -13.93 -8.99
CA SER A 61 3.27 -14.90 -9.91
C SER A 61 3.81 -14.87 -11.34
N LYS A 62 4.38 -13.78 -11.83
CA LYS A 62 4.89 -13.63 -13.20
C LYS A 62 5.78 -12.38 -13.31
N GLU A 63 6.68 -12.35 -14.30
CA GLU A 63 7.53 -11.17 -14.58
C GLU A 63 6.72 -9.89 -14.81
N GLU A 64 5.58 -9.99 -15.50
CA GLU A 64 4.65 -8.85 -15.71
C GLU A 64 4.14 -8.27 -14.38
N ARG A 65 3.88 -9.12 -13.39
CA ARG A 65 3.44 -8.69 -12.05
C ARG A 65 4.55 -7.99 -11.29
N GLN A 66 5.79 -8.46 -11.42
CA GLN A 66 6.96 -7.80 -10.83
C GLN A 66 7.20 -6.43 -11.49
N ALA A 67 7.11 -6.34 -12.82
CA ALA A 67 7.22 -5.08 -13.54
C ALA A 67 6.12 -4.08 -13.12
N PHE A 68 4.89 -4.54 -13.00
CA PHE A 68 3.78 -3.73 -12.48
C PHE A 68 4.03 -3.22 -11.05
N LYS A 69 4.51 -4.09 -10.15
CA LYS A 69 4.88 -3.74 -8.78
C LYS A 69 5.95 -2.64 -8.75
N MET A 70 7.02 -2.81 -9.49
CA MET A 70 8.12 -1.84 -9.55
C MET A 70 7.68 -0.51 -10.16
N GLU A 71 6.88 -0.54 -11.20
CA GLU A 71 6.32 0.67 -11.80
C GLU A 71 5.38 1.40 -10.82
N PHE A 72 4.51 0.68 -10.14
CA PHE A 72 3.64 1.24 -9.11
C PHE A 72 4.45 1.92 -8.00
N ILE A 73 5.46 1.25 -7.46
CA ILE A 73 6.30 1.80 -6.39
C ILE A 73 7.05 3.03 -6.86
N THR A 74 7.75 2.94 -7.98
CA THR A 74 8.68 4.01 -8.42
C THR A 74 7.99 5.21 -9.05
N LYS A 75 6.94 4.98 -9.84
CA LYS A 75 6.26 6.05 -10.59
C LYS A 75 5.03 6.62 -9.90
N ARG A 76 4.44 5.91 -8.95
CA ARG A 76 3.22 6.33 -8.26
C ARG A 76 3.40 6.50 -6.77
N PHE A 77 3.79 5.45 -6.07
CA PHE A 77 3.77 5.42 -4.61
C PHE A 77 4.86 6.31 -3.99
N LEU A 78 6.11 6.18 -4.42
CA LEU A 78 7.20 7.02 -3.91
C LEU A 78 7.01 8.51 -4.20
N PRO A 79 6.60 8.93 -5.42
CA PRO A 79 6.25 10.33 -5.66
C PRO A 79 5.09 10.83 -4.77
N HIS A 80 4.10 9.98 -4.52
CA HIS A 80 3.00 10.30 -3.61
C HIS A 80 3.48 10.51 -2.18
N LEU A 81 4.32 9.61 -1.64
CA LEU A 81 4.92 9.78 -0.31
C LEU A 81 5.72 11.09 -0.19
N LYS A 82 6.50 11.44 -1.21
CA LYS A 82 7.23 12.71 -1.25
C LYS A 82 6.30 13.93 -1.23
N LYS A 83 5.14 13.83 -1.88
CA LYS A 83 4.10 14.86 -1.82
C LYS A 83 3.51 14.97 -0.41
N LEU A 84 3.19 13.84 0.24
CA LEU A 84 2.66 13.81 1.59
C LEU A 84 3.64 14.41 2.62
N GLN A 85 4.94 14.19 2.47
CA GLN A 85 5.96 14.79 3.34
C GLN A 85 5.95 16.32 3.34
N LYS A 86 5.46 16.95 2.28
CA LYS A 86 5.48 18.40 2.09
C LYS A 86 4.20 19.12 2.53
N ASP A 87 3.13 18.39 2.85
CA ASP A 87 1.83 19.02 3.14
C ASP A 87 1.63 19.41 4.61
N GLY A 88 2.60 19.12 5.48
CA GLY A 88 2.58 19.49 6.90
C GLY A 88 1.67 18.63 7.78
N ARG A 89 0.97 17.63 7.23
CA ARG A 89 0.16 16.70 8.00
C ARG A 89 1.01 15.57 8.59
N LYS A 90 0.49 14.92 9.63
CA LYS A 90 1.06 13.68 10.19
C LYS A 90 0.43 12.48 9.50
N TYR A 91 1.24 11.49 9.14
CA TYR A 91 0.80 10.28 8.46
C TYR A 91 1.23 9.03 9.21
N ILE A 92 0.28 8.09 9.37
CA ILE A 92 0.55 6.71 9.78
C ILE A 92 0.14 5.83 8.60
N ILE A 93 1.09 5.09 8.05
CA ILE A 93 0.86 4.23 6.89
C ILE A 93 1.11 2.80 7.30
N CYS A 94 0.06 1.99 7.29
CA CYS A 94 0.07 0.58 7.68
C CYS A 94 -0.41 -0.28 6.52
N GLY A 95 -0.01 -1.54 6.49
CA GLY A 95 -0.52 -2.49 5.52
C GLY A 95 0.50 -3.52 5.07
N ASP A 96 0.18 -4.20 3.98
CA ASP A 96 1.05 -5.19 3.36
C ASP A 96 1.93 -4.53 2.28
N TRP A 97 3.20 -4.41 2.58
CA TRP A 97 4.19 -3.80 1.70
C TRP A 97 4.69 -4.75 0.61
N ASN A 98 4.49 -6.05 0.77
CA ASN A 98 5.04 -7.09 -0.11
C ASN A 98 6.56 -6.98 -0.35
N ILE A 99 7.28 -6.37 0.60
CA ILE A 99 8.73 -6.17 0.58
C ILE A 99 9.28 -6.41 1.98
N ALA A 100 10.34 -7.23 2.10
CA ALA A 100 11.17 -7.34 3.29
C ALA A 100 12.36 -6.37 3.16
N HIS A 101 12.57 -5.51 4.15
CA HIS A 101 13.63 -4.51 4.10
C HIS A 101 15.02 -5.09 4.33
N LYS A 102 15.14 -5.99 5.29
CA LYS A 102 16.42 -6.61 5.69
C LYS A 102 16.31 -8.13 5.83
N LYS A 103 17.46 -8.79 5.81
CA LYS A 103 17.55 -10.25 6.01
C LYS A 103 16.86 -10.74 7.29
N ILE A 104 16.87 -9.93 8.35
CA ILE A 104 16.23 -10.25 9.63
C ILE A 104 14.69 -10.28 9.53
N ASP A 105 14.13 -9.59 8.57
CA ASP A 105 12.67 -9.49 8.38
C ASP A 105 12.09 -10.70 7.65
N LEU A 106 12.94 -11.63 7.19
CA LEU A 106 12.53 -12.77 6.40
C LEU A 106 13.21 -14.06 6.88
N LYS A 107 12.41 -15.01 7.36
CA LYS A 107 12.91 -16.30 7.92
C LYS A 107 13.85 -17.04 6.95
N ASN A 108 13.49 -17.14 5.69
CA ASN A 108 14.26 -17.85 4.67
C ASN A 108 14.85 -16.88 3.62
N TRP A 109 15.58 -15.88 4.08
CA TRP A 109 16.08 -14.81 3.21
C TRP A 109 17.01 -15.27 2.08
N ARG A 110 17.86 -16.30 2.33
CA ARG A 110 18.84 -16.79 1.33
C ARG A 110 18.21 -17.25 0.01
N PRO A 111 17.26 -18.21 0.00
CA PRO A 111 16.61 -18.61 -1.24
C PRO A 111 15.71 -17.51 -1.82
N ASN A 112 15.22 -16.60 -1.00
CA ASN A 112 14.30 -15.55 -1.42
C ASN A 112 14.96 -14.32 -2.07
N GLN A 113 16.29 -14.24 -2.13
CA GLN A 113 16.99 -13.14 -2.81
C GLN A 113 16.70 -13.06 -4.32
N LYS A 114 16.12 -14.09 -4.90
CA LYS A 114 15.72 -14.19 -6.31
C LYS A 114 14.20 -14.06 -6.50
N ASN A 115 13.48 -13.84 -5.43
CA ASN A 115 12.00 -13.80 -5.43
C ASN A 115 11.50 -12.39 -5.14
N SER A 116 10.36 -12.03 -5.77
CA SER A 116 9.64 -10.80 -5.45
C SER A 116 9.37 -10.69 -3.95
N GLY A 117 9.57 -9.51 -3.40
CA GLY A 117 9.50 -9.19 -1.98
C GLY A 117 10.87 -9.11 -1.30
N PHE A 118 11.95 -9.58 -1.94
CA PHE A 118 13.32 -9.48 -1.43
C PHE A 118 14.36 -9.40 -2.53
N LEU A 119 14.00 -8.86 -3.68
CA LEU A 119 14.95 -8.59 -4.77
C LEU A 119 15.85 -7.40 -4.41
N PRO A 120 17.10 -7.36 -4.94
CA PRO A 120 18.03 -6.25 -4.67
C PRO A 120 17.49 -4.86 -5.04
N GLU A 121 16.64 -4.78 -6.06
CA GLU A 121 16.02 -3.53 -6.52
C GLU A 121 14.82 -3.08 -5.68
N GLU A 122 14.28 -3.93 -4.83
CA GLU A 122 13.17 -3.62 -3.92
C GLU A 122 13.65 -3.05 -2.59
#